data_795d4ffdf0875f65a3857c726e23654c
#
_entry.id   795d4ffdf0875f65a3857c726e23654c
#
_cell.length_a   1.000
_cell.length_b   1.000
_cell.length_c   1.000
_cell.angle_alpha   90.00
_cell.angle_beta   90.00
_cell.angle_gamma   90.00
#
_symmetry.space_group_name_H-M   'P 1'
#
loop_
_entity.id
_entity.type
_entity.pdbx_description
1 polymer ?
#
loop_
_entity_poly.entity_id
_entity_poly.type
_entity_poly.pdbx_seq_one_letter_code
_entity_poly.pdbx_strand_id
1 'polypeptide(L)'
;MSKGVIKKVAGPLVIAEGMRDANMFDVVRVSEQRLIGEIIEIHGDKASVQVYEETSGLGPGEPVESTGVPMSVELGPGLIGSIYDGIQRPLDAIMEKTGGNLLNRGVEVPSLKREKKWTFVPTANVGDKVGGGDIIGTVQETEVVQQKIMIPVGVSGTLTYISGGEYTVTDTVAVVTDEKGQEHPVSLMQKWPVRKGRPYQRKLSPDMPLVTGQRVIDCLFPIAKGGVAAVPGPFGSGKTVVQHQLAKWADADIVVYIGCGERGNEMTDVLNEFPELKDPKTGKSLMERTVLIANTSDMPVAAREASIYTGITIAEYFRDMGYSVALMADSTSRWAEALREMSGRLEEMPGEEGYPAYLGSRLAQFYERAGRVISPVSYTHLTL
;
A
#
# COMPACT_ATOMS: atom_id res chain seq x y z
N MET A 1 -0.77 25.37 -5.17
CA MET A 1 -0.76 24.26 -6.13
C MET A 1 -0.03 24.72 -7.36
N SER A 2 1.07 24.05 -7.71
CA SER A 2 1.87 24.42 -8.88
C SER A 2 1.16 23.94 -10.14
N LYS A 3 1.13 24.79 -11.16
CA LYS A 3 0.54 24.48 -12.46
C LYS A 3 1.62 24.63 -13.52
N GLY A 4 1.82 23.60 -14.30
CA GLY A 4 2.78 23.56 -15.39
C GLY A 4 2.15 23.05 -16.68
N VAL A 5 2.97 22.91 -17.70
CA VAL A 5 2.58 22.35 -18.99
C VAL A 5 3.54 21.26 -19.43
N ILE A 6 3.04 20.27 -20.13
CA ILE A 6 3.85 19.21 -20.72
C ILE A 6 4.81 19.79 -21.75
N LYS A 7 6.08 19.45 -21.63
CA LYS A 7 7.14 19.81 -22.59
C LYS A 7 7.57 18.62 -23.43
N LYS A 8 7.66 17.44 -22.83
CA LYS A 8 8.11 16.19 -23.48
C LYS A 8 7.34 15.02 -22.88
N VAL A 9 6.98 14.05 -23.70
CA VAL A 9 6.42 12.75 -23.31
C VAL A 9 7.36 11.66 -23.83
N ALA A 10 7.78 10.74 -22.95
CA ALA A 10 8.64 9.61 -23.28
C ALA A 10 8.14 8.34 -22.58
N GLY A 11 7.10 7.72 -23.14
CA GLY A 11 6.38 6.63 -22.49
C GLY A 11 5.77 7.10 -21.16
N PRO A 12 5.95 6.39 -20.04
CA PRO A 12 5.39 6.77 -18.73
C PRO A 12 6.05 8.02 -18.12
N LEU A 13 7.14 8.54 -18.72
CA LEU A 13 7.83 9.74 -18.25
C LEU A 13 7.31 10.97 -19.00
N VAL A 14 6.85 11.95 -18.25
CA VAL A 14 6.42 13.28 -18.74
C VAL A 14 7.30 14.35 -18.10
N ILE A 15 7.86 15.25 -18.92
CA ILE A 15 8.57 16.42 -18.42
C ILE A 15 7.62 17.61 -18.49
N ALA A 16 7.33 18.21 -17.35
CA ALA A 16 6.51 19.40 -17.19
C ALA A 16 7.37 20.62 -16.87
N GLU A 17 7.03 21.77 -17.45
CA GLU A 17 7.68 23.08 -17.20
C GLU A 17 6.73 23.97 -16.40
N GLY A 18 7.27 24.91 -15.60
CA GLY A 18 6.48 25.78 -14.72
C GLY A 18 6.19 25.19 -13.32
N MET A 19 6.91 24.15 -12.93
CA MET A 19 6.69 23.38 -11.69
C MET A 19 7.58 23.82 -10.53
N ARG A 20 8.00 25.06 -10.47
CA ARG A 20 8.99 25.59 -9.50
C ARG A 20 8.60 25.38 -8.03
N ASP A 21 7.31 25.45 -7.72
CA ASP A 21 6.79 25.37 -6.35
C ASP A 21 6.30 23.95 -5.97
N ALA A 22 6.60 22.96 -6.82
CA ALA A 22 6.26 21.57 -6.55
C ALA A 22 7.34 20.88 -5.71
N ASN A 23 6.96 19.84 -4.96
CA ASN A 23 7.89 19.06 -4.18
C ASN A 23 8.13 17.68 -4.80
N MET A 24 9.26 17.08 -4.46
CA MET A 24 9.54 15.69 -4.78
C MET A 24 8.46 14.78 -4.20
N PHE A 25 8.03 13.83 -5.02
CA PHE A 25 6.98 12.85 -4.71
C PHE A 25 5.56 13.43 -4.58
N ASP A 26 5.34 14.70 -4.92
CA ASP A 26 3.99 15.23 -5.06
C ASP A 26 3.23 14.47 -6.16
N VAL A 27 2.00 14.09 -5.86
CA VAL A 27 1.07 13.58 -6.87
C VAL A 27 0.65 14.72 -7.79
N VAL A 28 0.65 14.47 -9.09
CA VAL A 28 0.21 15.41 -10.10
C VAL A 28 -0.93 14.84 -10.96
N ARG A 29 -1.73 15.73 -11.52
CA ARG A 29 -2.73 15.42 -12.54
C ARG A 29 -2.20 15.87 -13.89
N VAL A 30 -2.03 14.93 -14.79
CA VAL A 30 -1.40 15.14 -16.10
C VAL A 30 -2.48 15.17 -17.18
N SER A 31 -2.46 16.17 -18.00
CA SER A 31 -3.38 16.45 -19.11
C SER A 31 -4.83 16.77 -18.67
N GLU A 32 -5.68 17.12 -19.64
CA GLU A 32 -7.13 17.27 -19.44
C GLU A 32 -7.79 15.95 -18.99
N GLN A 33 -7.16 14.80 -19.29
CA GLN A 33 -7.62 13.49 -18.84
C GLN A 33 -7.35 13.23 -17.36
N ARG A 34 -6.58 14.11 -16.68
CA ARG A 34 -6.24 14.05 -15.24
C ARG A 34 -5.54 12.76 -14.83
N LEU A 35 -4.67 12.22 -15.69
CA LEU A 35 -3.90 11.02 -15.38
C LEU A 35 -3.08 11.21 -14.10
N ILE A 36 -3.00 10.16 -13.30
CA ILE A 36 -2.26 10.19 -12.04
C ILE A 36 -0.77 10.02 -12.33
N GLY A 37 0.05 10.96 -11.82
CA GLY A 37 1.50 10.88 -11.86
C GLY A 37 2.13 11.31 -10.55
N GLU A 38 3.43 11.10 -10.42
CA GLU A 38 4.26 11.50 -9.28
C GLU A 38 5.52 12.19 -9.78
N ILE A 39 5.92 13.25 -9.10
CA ILE A 39 7.18 13.94 -9.41
C ILE A 39 8.35 13.12 -8.86
N ILE A 40 9.24 12.69 -9.74
CA ILE A 40 10.40 11.85 -9.39
C ILE A 40 11.73 12.57 -9.50
N GLU A 41 11.74 13.76 -10.14
CA GLU A 41 12.94 14.58 -10.28
C GLU A 41 12.54 16.05 -10.53
N ILE A 42 13.32 16.99 -10.04
CA ILE A 42 13.10 18.43 -10.25
C ILE A 42 14.42 19.10 -10.66
N HIS A 43 14.41 19.80 -11.80
CA HIS A 43 15.50 20.63 -12.29
C HIS A 43 15.01 22.05 -12.57
N GLY A 44 15.27 22.97 -11.65
CA GLY A 44 14.85 24.36 -11.77
C GLY A 44 13.32 24.50 -11.77
N ASP A 45 12.73 24.83 -12.90
CA ASP A 45 11.29 24.94 -13.11
C ASP A 45 10.68 23.72 -13.80
N LYS A 46 11.51 22.73 -14.15
CA LYS A 46 11.09 21.48 -14.81
C LYS A 46 10.98 20.35 -13.80
N ALA A 47 9.90 19.59 -13.93
CA ALA A 47 9.70 18.37 -13.17
C ALA A 47 9.58 17.15 -14.10
N SER A 48 10.31 16.09 -13.79
CA SER A 48 10.11 14.78 -14.39
C SER A 48 9.01 14.07 -13.63
N VAL A 49 7.94 13.76 -14.33
CA VAL A 49 6.73 13.13 -13.78
C VAL A 49 6.62 11.71 -14.31
N GLN A 50 6.53 10.77 -13.39
CA GLN A 50 6.21 9.38 -13.69
C GLN A 50 4.70 9.21 -13.69
N VAL A 51 4.10 8.87 -14.83
CA VAL A 51 2.66 8.66 -14.95
C VAL A 51 2.31 7.20 -14.70
N TYR A 52 1.33 6.96 -13.85
CA TYR A 52 0.88 5.63 -13.44
C TYR A 52 -0.12 4.99 -14.39
N GLU A 53 -0.48 5.70 -15.44
CA GLU A 53 -1.45 5.28 -16.45
C GLU A 53 -0.84 5.34 -17.84
N GLU A 54 -1.55 4.79 -18.84
CA GLU A 54 -1.14 4.84 -20.25
C GLU A 54 -1.10 6.28 -20.77
N THR A 55 0.04 6.67 -21.32
CA THR A 55 0.30 8.06 -21.79
C THR A 55 0.09 8.28 -23.28
N SER A 56 -0.35 7.27 -24.00
CA SER A 56 -0.61 7.39 -25.45
C SER A 56 -1.60 8.52 -25.75
N GLY A 57 -1.23 9.39 -26.69
CA GLY A 57 -2.04 10.53 -27.10
C GLY A 57 -1.82 11.81 -26.27
N LEU A 58 -0.97 11.80 -25.24
CA LEU A 58 -0.55 13.03 -24.58
C LEU A 58 0.42 13.82 -25.45
N GLY A 59 0.31 15.15 -25.41
CA GLY A 59 1.14 16.04 -26.21
C GLY A 59 1.70 17.24 -25.43
N PRO A 60 2.73 17.90 -25.96
CA PRO A 60 3.23 19.15 -25.41
C PRO A 60 2.14 20.24 -25.35
N GLY A 61 2.16 21.02 -24.27
CA GLY A 61 1.21 22.11 -24.03
C GLY A 61 0.01 21.74 -23.18
N GLU A 62 -0.23 20.44 -22.92
CA GLU A 62 -1.29 20.01 -22.01
C GLU A 62 -0.96 20.33 -20.53
N PRO A 63 -1.97 20.57 -19.67
CA PRO A 63 -1.75 21.01 -18.31
C PRO A 63 -1.19 19.90 -17.42
N VAL A 64 -0.39 20.32 -16.42
CA VAL A 64 0.05 19.47 -15.31
C VAL A 64 -0.20 20.22 -14.01
N GLU A 65 -0.98 19.62 -13.09
CA GLU A 65 -1.35 20.25 -11.83
C GLU A 65 -0.82 19.42 -10.66
N SER A 66 0.01 20.03 -9.78
CA SER A 66 0.42 19.39 -8.52
C SER A 66 -0.71 19.43 -7.51
N THR A 67 -0.90 18.33 -6.79
CA THR A 67 -1.85 18.26 -5.66
C THR A 67 -1.24 18.80 -4.36
N GLY A 68 0.09 18.96 -4.31
CA GLY A 68 0.85 19.39 -3.12
C GLY A 68 0.92 18.33 -2.02
N VAL A 69 0.54 17.09 -2.32
CA VAL A 69 0.60 15.98 -1.37
C VAL A 69 1.27 14.75 -2.01
N PRO A 70 2.06 13.98 -1.25
CA PRO A 70 2.70 12.79 -1.76
C PRO A 70 1.69 11.66 -2.00
N MET A 71 2.09 10.70 -2.84
CA MET A 71 1.31 9.49 -3.05
C MET A 71 1.03 8.81 -1.71
N SER A 72 -0.25 8.67 -1.38
CA SER A 72 -0.72 8.16 -0.11
C SER A 72 -1.80 7.11 -0.31
N VAL A 73 -1.82 6.12 0.57
CA VAL A 73 -2.90 5.11 0.64
C VAL A 73 -3.93 5.49 1.69
N GLU A 74 -5.16 5.09 1.46
CA GLU A 74 -6.26 5.18 2.41
C GLU A 74 -6.28 3.91 3.27
N LEU A 75 -6.21 4.10 4.58
CA LEU A 75 -6.10 3.04 5.59
C LEU A 75 -7.31 3.10 6.51
N GLY A 76 -8.16 2.09 6.48
CA GLY A 76 -9.40 2.04 7.24
C GLY A 76 -10.22 0.78 6.94
N PRO A 77 -11.44 0.66 7.50
CA PRO A 77 -12.33 -0.45 7.24
C PRO A 77 -12.72 -0.55 5.76
N GLY A 78 -12.67 -1.75 5.20
CA GLY A 78 -12.92 -2.04 3.80
C GLY A 78 -11.68 -2.42 2.99
N LEU A 79 -10.52 -2.56 3.65
CA LEU A 79 -9.29 -3.05 3.03
C LEU A 79 -9.32 -4.56 2.81
N ILE A 80 -9.81 -5.31 3.81
CA ILE A 80 -9.83 -6.77 3.76
C ILE A 80 -10.83 -7.25 2.70
N GLY A 81 -10.44 -8.26 1.95
CA GLY A 81 -11.24 -8.82 0.87
C GLY A 81 -11.25 -7.98 -0.41
N SER A 82 -10.58 -6.83 -0.40
CA SER A 82 -10.51 -5.94 -1.57
C SER A 82 -9.33 -6.28 -2.47
N ILE A 83 -9.52 -6.00 -3.76
CA ILE A 83 -8.51 -6.18 -4.81
C ILE A 83 -8.20 -4.81 -5.38
N TYR A 84 -6.94 -4.41 -5.24
CA TYR A 84 -6.42 -3.11 -5.66
C TYR A 84 -5.44 -3.24 -6.81
N ASP A 85 -5.29 -2.18 -7.59
CA ASP A 85 -4.14 -2.02 -8.47
C ASP A 85 -2.91 -1.47 -7.71
N GLY A 86 -1.81 -1.21 -8.43
CA GLY A 86 -0.54 -0.75 -7.83
C GLY A 86 -0.62 0.58 -7.09
N ILE A 87 -1.63 1.41 -7.34
CA ILE A 87 -1.85 2.72 -6.71
C ILE A 87 -3.11 2.77 -5.83
N GLN A 88 -3.55 1.61 -5.36
CA GLN A 88 -4.73 1.43 -4.50
C GLN A 88 -6.07 1.84 -5.13
N ARG A 89 -6.24 1.71 -6.45
CA ARG A 89 -7.58 1.84 -7.04
C ARG A 89 -8.29 0.48 -6.93
N PRO A 90 -9.51 0.42 -6.36
CA PRO A 90 -10.26 -0.83 -6.23
C PRO A 90 -10.76 -1.28 -7.60
N LEU A 91 -10.33 -2.47 -8.04
CA LEU A 91 -10.64 -2.98 -9.38
C LEU A 91 -12.14 -3.20 -9.59
N ASP A 92 -12.83 -3.71 -8.58
CA ASP A 92 -14.29 -3.93 -8.62
C ASP A 92 -15.05 -2.62 -8.87
N ALA A 93 -14.69 -1.55 -8.14
CA ALA A 93 -15.35 -0.25 -8.28
C ALA A 93 -15.04 0.42 -9.63
N ILE A 94 -13.85 0.17 -10.20
CA ILE A 94 -13.52 0.63 -11.55
C ILE A 94 -14.39 -0.11 -12.57
N MET A 95 -14.51 -1.42 -12.48
CA MET A 95 -15.36 -2.22 -13.37
C MET A 95 -16.84 -1.80 -13.31
N GLU A 96 -17.36 -1.57 -12.10
CA GLU A 96 -18.73 -1.07 -11.92
C GLU A 96 -18.93 0.31 -12.58
N LYS A 97 -17.95 1.22 -12.43
CA LYS A 97 -18.03 2.58 -12.97
C LYS A 97 -17.88 2.63 -14.49
N THR A 98 -17.03 1.78 -15.06
CA THR A 98 -16.74 1.77 -16.51
C THR A 98 -17.67 0.88 -17.32
N GLY A 99 -18.39 -0.02 -16.66
CA GLY A 99 -19.28 -0.98 -17.32
C GLY A 99 -18.56 -2.02 -18.19
N GLY A 100 -17.23 -2.19 -18.01
CA GLY A 100 -16.41 -3.09 -18.82
C GLY A 100 -15.20 -3.63 -18.05
N ASN A 101 -14.53 -4.62 -18.63
CA ASN A 101 -13.37 -5.28 -18.03
C ASN A 101 -12.03 -4.55 -18.32
N LEU A 102 -12.07 -3.38 -18.96
CA LEU A 102 -10.88 -2.61 -19.29
C LEU A 102 -10.67 -1.47 -18.28
N LEU A 103 -9.44 -1.30 -17.85
CA LEU A 103 -9.02 -0.17 -17.01
C LEU A 103 -8.98 1.10 -17.87
N ASN A 104 -10.02 1.91 -17.80
CA ASN A 104 -10.04 3.20 -18.49
C ASN A 104 -9.14 4.21 -17.79
N ARG A 105 -8.50 5.07 -18.59
CA ARG A 105 -7.60 6.13 -18.13
C ARG A 105 -8.37 7.25 -17.44
N GLY A 106 -7.73 7.90 -16.44
CA GLY A 106 -8.29 9.05 -15.73
C GLY A 106 -9.49 8.71 -14.83
N VAL A 107 -9.77 7.44 -14.59
CA VAL A 107 -10.87 7.04 -13.70
C VAL A 107 -10.45 7.21 -12.26
N GLU A 108 -11.05 8.18 -11.59
CA GLU A 108 -10.91 8.38 -10.16
C GLU A 108 -12.00 7.62 -9.39
N VAL A 109 -11.57 6.73 -8.52
CA VAL A 109 -12.44 5.99 -7.60
C VAL A 109 -11.81 6.05 -6.21
N PRO A 110 -12.56 6.34 -5.15
CA PRO A 110 -12.06 6.27 -3.79
C PRO A 110 -11.55 4.86 -3.46
N SER A 111 -10.42 4.75 -2.78
CA SER A 111 -9.84 3.46 -2.41
C SER A 111 -10.72 2.68 -1.42
N LEU A 112 -11.42 3.38 -0.54
CA LEU A 112 -12.40 2.81 0.38
C LEU A 112 -13.82 3.28 0.00
N LYS A 113 -14.81 2.40 0.10
CA LYS A 113 -16.23 2.72 -0.21
C LYS A 113 -16.76 3.79 0.74
N ARG A 114 -17.19 4.95 0.19
CA ARG A 114 -17.64 6.11 0.97
C ARG A 114 -19.04 5.95 1.56
N GLU A 115 -19.89 5.21 0.87
CA GLU A 115 -21.30 5.05 1.26
C GLU A 115 -21.51 3.93 2.29
N LYS A 116 -20.53 3.01 2.42
CA LYS A 116 -20.64 1.89 3.36
C LYS A 116 -20.53 2.41 4.80
N LYS A 117 -21.53 2.10 5.61
CA LYS A 117 -21.54 2.37 7.03
C LYS A 117 -20.94 1.22 7.81
N TRP A 118 -20.27 1.59 8.90
CA TRP A 118 -19.57 0.68 9.79
C TRP A 118 -19.96 1.01 11.23
N THR A 119 -20.21 -0.02 12.02
CA THR A 119 -20.51 0.14 13.45
C THR A 119 -19.22 0.39 14.22
N PHE A 120 -19.01 1.62 14.67
CA PHE A 120 -17.89 1.99 15.52
C PHE A 120 -18.23 1.81 16.99
N VAL A 121 -17.38 1.07 17.70
CA VAL A 121 -17.49 0.83 19.14
C VAL A 121 -16.31 1.49 19.84
N PRO A 122 -16.52 2.59 20.60
CA PRO A 122 -15.45 3.25 21.33
C PRO A 122 -14.89 2.38 22.45
N THR A 123 -13.57 2.46 22.65
CA THR A 123 -12.85 1.82 23.76
C THR A 123 -12.18 2.83 24.69
N ALA A 124 -12.01 4.08 24.22
CA ALA A 124 -11.51 5.20 24.98
C ALA A 124 -12.66 6.09 25.46
N ASN A 125 -12.39 6.96 26.45
CA ASN A 125 -13.36 7.88 27.04
C ASN A 125 -12.98 9.34 26.78
N VAL A 126 -14.00 10.21 26.82
CA VAL A 126 -13.76 11.66 26.83
C VAL A 126 -12.94 12.04 28.06
N GLY A 127 -11.89 12.83 27.86
CA GLY A 127 -10.92 13.22 28.89
C GLY A 127 -9.63 12.41 28.88
N ASP A 128 -9.57 11.29 28.19
CA ASP A 128 -8.34 10.50 28.07
C ASP A 128 -7.27 11.26 27.30
N LYS A 129 -6.02 11.16 27.76
CA LYS A 129 -4.85 11.64 27.01
C LYS A 129 -4.46 10.60 25.98
N VAL A 130 -4.37 10.99 24.73
CA VAL A 130 -4.09 10.12 23.60
C VAL A 130 -2.96 10.67 22.73
N GLY A 131 -2.23 9.78 22.09
CA GLY A 131 -1.17 10.10 21.15
C GLY A 131 -1.28 9.29 19.86
N GLY A 132 -0.45 9.64 18.88
CA GLY A 132 -0.44 8.96 17.59
C GLY A 132 -0.22 7.46 17.71
N GLY A 133 -1.16 6.67 17.19
CA GLY A 133 -1.17 5.22 17.25
C GLY A 133 -2.04 4.62 18.36
N ASP A 134 -2.51 5.42 19.33
CA ASP A 134 -3.40 4.91 20.38
C ASP A 134 -4.75 4.48 19.80
N ILE A 135 -5.26 3.35 20.27
CA ILE A 135 -6.52 2.78 19.83
C ILE A 135 -7.66 3.43 20.61
N ILE A 136 -8.62 4.04 19.89
CA ILE A 136 -9.77 4.71 20.49
C ILE A 136 -11.07 3.94 20.34
N GLY A 137 -11.10 2.92 19.50
CA GLY A 137 -12.28 2.10 19.28
C GLY A 137 -12.05 1.03 18.23
N THR A 138 -13.09 0.29 17.94
CA THR A 138 -13.03 -0.87 17.04
C THR A 138 -14.20 -0.86 16.05
N VAL A 139 -13.97 -1.49 14.90
CA VAL A 139 -14.98 -1.76 13.87
C VAL A 139 -14.82 -3.21 13.42
N GLN A 140 -15.88 -4.00 13.44
CA GLN A 140 -15.84 -5.36 12.90
C GLN A 140 -15.88 -5.29 11.38
N GLU A 141 -14.78 -5.66 10.72
CA GLU A 141 -14.66 -5.59 9.24
C GLU A 141 -15.12 -6.90 8.59
N THR A 142 -14.59 -8.04 9.05
CA THR A 142 -15.00 -9.39 8.66
C THR A 142 -15.27 -10.21 9.91
N GLU A 143 -15.72 -11.46 9.75
CA GLU A 143 -15.92 -12.33 10.93
C GLU A 143 -14.61 -12.60 11.71
N VAL A 144 -13.46 -12.49 11.03
CA VAL A 144 -12.15 -12.83 11.61
C VAL A 144 -11.26 -11.61 11.89
N VAL A 145 -11.55 -10.45 11.27
CA VAL A 145 -10.73 -9.24 11.40
C VAL A 145 -11.53 -8.09 11.99
N GLN A 146 -11.02 -7.54 13.09
CA GLN A 146 -11.54 -6.34 13.73
C GLN A 146 -10.57 -5.18 13.50
N GLN A 147 -11.03 -4.16 12.78
CA GLN A 147 -10.26 -2.92 12.62
C GLN A 147 -10.16 -2.18 13.95
N LYS A 148 -8.94 -1.81 14.32
CA LYS A 148 -8.69 -0.96 15.48
C LYS A 148 -8.46 0.47 15.00
N ILE A 149 -9.33 1.37 15.39
CA ILE A 149 -9.27 2.77 14.97
C ILE A 149 -8.25 3.48 15.84
N MET A 150 -7.20 3.98 15.20
CA MET A 150 -6.04 4.58 15.86
C MET A 150 -6.01 6.10 15.62
N ILE A 151 -5.54 6.83 16.62
CA ILE A 151 -5.20 8.25 16.48
C ILE A 151 -4.15 8.40 15.38
N PRO A 152 -4.33 9.32 14.42
CA PRO A 152 -3.35 9.56 13.37
C PRO A 152 -1.97 9.94 13.94
N VAL A 153 -0.92 9.46 13.29
CA VAL A 153 0.47 9.77 13.68
C VAL A 153 0.69 11.30 13.62
N GLY A 154 1.29 11.84 14.68
CA GLY A 154 1.53 13.29 14.82
C GLY A 154 0.41 14.06 15.50
N VAL A 155 -0.72 13.42 15.82
CA VAL A 155 -1.79 14.00 16.65
C VAL A 155 -1.62 13.51 18.08
N SER A 156 -1.66 14.42 19.03
CA SER A 156 -1.63 14.11 20.47
C SER A 156 -2.39 15.19 21.25
N GLY A 157 -3.04 14.80 22.33
CA GLY A 157 -3.80 15.72 23.14
C GLY A 157 -4.80 15.01 24.04
N THR A 158 -5.90 15.71 24.35
CA THR A 158 -7.01 15.18 25.15
C THR A 158 -8.19 14.87 24.24
N LEU A 159 -8.79 13.69 24.42
CA LEU A 159 -9.98 13.30 23.69
C LEU A 159 -11.20 14.11 24.20
N THR A 160 -11.65 15.08 23.41
CA THR A 160 -12.76 15.98 23.78
C THR A 160 -14.12 15.49 23.31
N TYR A 161 -14.14 14.65 22.29
CA TYR A 161 -15.34 14.02 21.76
C TYR A 161 -15.05 12.61 21.27
N ILE A 162 -15.92 11.66 21.55
CA ILE A 162 -15.98 10.32 20.96
C ILE A 162 -17.41 9.82 21.06
N SER A 163 -17.92 9.19 19.99
CA SER A 163 -19.28 8.64 19.97
C SER A 163 -19.31 7.33 19.20
N GLY A 164 -19.97 6.33 19.76
CA GLY A 164 -20.30 5.07 19.08
C GLY A 164 -21.50 5.24 18.14
N GLY A 165 -21.56 4.40 17.10
CA GLY A 165 -22.67 4.42 16.16
C GLY A 165 -22.29 3.95 14.76
N GLU A 166 -23.17 4.21 13.81
CA GLU A 166 -22.98 3.89 12.39
C GLU A 166 -22.35 5.07 11.66
N TYR A 167 -21.14 4.88 11.14
CA TYR A 167 -20.36 5.92 10.47
C TYR A 167 -19.80 5.43 9.13
N THR A 168 -19.68 6.34 8.17
CA THR A 168 -18.87 6.12 6.98
C THR A 168 -17.39 6.28 7.32
N VAL A 169 -16.50 5.88 6.41
CA VAL A 169 -15.05 5.99 6.65
C VAL A 169 -14.55 7.43 6.77
N THR A 170 -15.32 8.41 6.32
CA THR A 170 -14.97 9.84 6.34
C THR A 170 -15.62 10.63 7.48
N ASP A 171 -16.63 10.05 8.14
CA ASP A 171 -17.32 10.73 9.24
C ASP A 171 -16.40 10.86 10.46
N THR A 172 -16.54 11.96 11.18
CA THR A 172 -15.78 12.19 12.42
C THR A 172 -16.38 11.37 13.56
N VAL A 173 -15.59 10.45 14.11
CA VAL A 173 -15.98 9.60 15.25
C VAL A 173 -15.42 10.10 16.57
N ALA A 174 -14.34 10.89 16.54
CA ALA A 174 -13.69 11.45 17.71
C ALA A 174 -13.02 12.79 17.37
N VAL A 175 -12.77 13.61 18.40
CA VAL A 175 -11.99 14.85 18.30
C VAL A 175 -10.94 14.87 19.40
N VAL A 176 -9.70 15.14 19.01
CA VAL A 176 -8.57 15.33 19.92
C VAL A 176 -8.21 16.81 19.94
N THR A 177 -8.15 17.40 21.11
CA THR A 177 -7.70 18.80 21.29
C THR A 177 -6.27 18.80 21.80
N ASP A 178 -5.35 19.41 21.06
CA ASP A 178 -3.96 19.51 21.43
C ASP A 178 -3.70 20.54 22.55
N GLU A 179 -2.45 20.64 23.01
CA GLU A 179 -2.05 21.58 24.07
C GLU A 179 -2.22 23.06 23.67
N LYS A 180 -2.34 23.35 22.36
CA LYS A 180 -2.57 24.71 21.83
C LYS A 180 -4.04 25.03 21.68
N GLY A 181 -4.93 24.08 22.00
CA GLY A 181 -6.37 24.22 21.84
C GLY A 181 -6.88 23.98 20.41
N GLN A 182 -6.03 23.43 19.52
CA GLN A 182 -6.44 23.08 18.17
C GLN A 182 -7.16 21.75 18.16
N GLU A 183 -8.32 21.69 17.51
CA GLU A 183 -9.09 20.48 17.34
C GLU A 183 -8.63 19.67 16.12
N HIS A 184 -8.42 18.38 16.34
CA HIS A 184 -8.06 17.41 15.32
C HIS A 184 -9.18 16.35 15.20
N PRO A 185 -10.02 16.43 14.15
CA PRO A 185 -11.06 15.44 13.93
C PRO A 185 -10.42 14.10 13.50
N VAL A 186 -10.92 13.00 14.06
CA VAL A 186 -10.51 11.64 13.76
C VAL A 186 -11.67 10.92 13.11
N SER A 187 -11.42 10.32 11.95
CA SER A 187 -12.36 9.47 11.21
C SER A 187 -11.95 8.00 11.27
N LEU A 188 -12.77 7.11 10.69
CA LEU A 188 -12.45 5.69 10.61
C LEU A 188 -11.29 5.38 9.65
N MET A 189 -10.93 6.32 8.79
CA MET A 189 -9.79 6.17 7.88
C MET A 189 -8.72 7.21 8.13
N GLN A 190 -7.49 6.88 7.75
CA GLN A 190 -6.35 7.81 7.69
C GLN A 190 -5.60 7.65 6.38
N LYS A 191 -4.88 8.70 5.95
CA LYS A 191 -4.00 8.65 4.78
C LYS A 191 -2.55 8.54 5.24
N TRP A 192 -1.76 7.72 4.53
CA TRP A 192 -0.34 7.58 4.80
C TRP A 192 0.49 7.57 3.51
N PRO A 193 1.59 8.37 3.44
CA PRO A 193 2.47 8.37 2.27
C PRO A 193 3.20 7.04 2.13
N VAL A 194 3.08 6.42 0.95
CA VAL A 194 3.56 5.03 0.73
C VAL A 194 5.08 4.88 0.82
N ARG A 195 5.83 5.92 0.45
CA ARG A 195 7.31 5.90 0.48
C ARG A 195 7.88 6.06 1.87
N LYS A 196 7.07 6.41 2.86
CA LYS A 196 7.45 6.58 4.26
C LYS A 196 6.96 5.41 5.08
N GLY A 197 7.88 4.64 5.69
CA GLY A 197 7.52 3.59 6.65
C GLY A 197 6.71 4.15 7.83
N ARG A 198 5.76 3.37 8.35
CA ARG A 198 5.00 3.77 9.52
C ARG A 198 5.88 3.68 10.77
N PRO A 199 5.78 4.66 11.68
CA PRO A 199 6.65 4.73 12.86
C PRO A 199 6.38 3.59 13.84
N TYR A 200 7.41 3.23 14.57
CA TYR A 200 7.36 2.30 15.70
C TYR A 200 8.29 2.81 16.81
N GLN A 201 8.07 2.37 18.05
CA GLN A 201 8.90 2.80 19.17
C GLN A 201 10.27 2.11 19.14
N ARG A 202 10.28 0.80 18.92
CA ARG A 202 11.49 -0.01 18.91
C ARG A 202 11.31 -1.26 18.05
N LYS A 203 12.34 -1.59 17.29
CA LYS A 203 12.46 -2.86 16.57
C LYS A 203 13.09 -3.89 17.50
N LEU A 204 12.56 -5.09 17.50
CA LEU A 204 12.99 -6.21 18.33
C LEU A 204 13.67 -7.25 17.46
N SER A 205 14.55 -8.04 18.07
CA SER A 205 15.08 -9.23 17.42
C SER A 205 13.97 -10.26 17.22
N PRO A 206 13.90 -10.93 16.06
CA PRO A 206 12.94 -12.00 15.83
C PRO A 206 13.36 -13.23 16.65
N ASP A 207 12.48 -13.69 17.55
CA ASP A 207 12.73 -14.83 18.46
C ASP A 207 11.63 -15.90 18.39
N MET A 208 10.62 -15.68 17.55
CA MET A 208 9.51 -16.59 17.35
C MET A 208 9.51 -17.13 15.93
N PRO A 209 9.42 -18.46 15.70
CA PRO A 209 9.30 -19.02 14.38
C PRO A 209 7.94 -18.69 13.76
N LEU A 210 7.92 -18.42 12.46
CA LEU A 210 6.74 -18.43 11.63
C LEU A 210 6.48 -19.87 11.19
N VAL A 211 5.42 -20.48 11.68
CA VAL A 211 5.03 -21.81 11.20
C VAL A 211 4.38 -21.65 9.84
N THR A 212 5.00 -22.21 8.82
CA THR A 212 4.55 -22.10 7.43
C THR A 212 3.66 -23.25 6.98
N GLY A 213 3.67 -24.35 7.74
CA GLY A 213 3.01 -25.59 7.36
C GLY A 213 3.80 -26.44 6.33
N GLN A 214 4.92 -25.92 5.88
CA GLN A 214 5.82 -26.63 4.94
C GLN A 214 6.98 -27.26 5.71
N ARG A 215 6.99 -28.60 5.83
CA ARG A 215 8.01 -29.32 6.64
C ARG A 215 9.45 -28.95 6.30
N VAL A 216 9.76 -28.80 5.02
CA VAL A 216 11.12 -28.46 4.59
C VAL A 216 11.52 -27.09 5.11
N ILE A 217 10.63 -26.12 5.03
CA ILE A 217 10.87 -24.75 5.52
C ILE A 217 10.96 -24.78 7.05
N ASP A 218 9.93 -25.28 7.72
CA ASP A 218 9.83 -25.23 9.19
C ASP A 218 10.94 -25.99 9.91
N CYS A 219 11.44 -27.11 9.33
CA CYS A 219 12.47 -27.93 9.95
C CYS A 219 13.91 -27.56 9.54
N LEU A 220 14.13 -27.14 8.31
CA LEU A 220 15.48 -26.96 7.75
C LEU A 220 15.86 -25.51 7.48
N PHE A 221 14.88 -24.66 7.19
CA PHE A 221 15.08 -23.25 6.86
C PHE A 221 14.04 -22.36 7.58
N PRO A 222 13.92 -22.44 8.92
CA PRO A 222 12.85 -21.78 9.66
C PRO A 222 12.87 -20.26 9.44
N ILE A 223 11.69 -19.73 9.17
CA ILE A 223 11.48 -18.28 9.01
C ILE A 223 11.04 -17.74 10.37
N ALA A 224 11.59 -16.62 10.80
CA ALA A 224 11.17 -15.95 12.02
C ALA A 224 10.00 -15.00 11.75
N LYS A 225 9.06 -14.88 12.69
CA LYS A 225 8.03 -13.83 12.66
C LYS A 225 8.70 -12.45 12.73
N GLY A 226 8.39 -11.59 11.76
CA GLY A 226 9.08 -10.31 11.57
C GLY A 226 10.38 -10.44 10.79
N GLY A 227 10.69 -11.61 10.23
CA GLY A 227 11.82 -11.83 9.35
C GLY A 227 11.52 -11.53 7.88
N VAL A 228 12.52 -11.81 7.04
CA VAL A 228 12.44 -11.72 5.58
C VAL A 228 12.93 -13.03 5.00
N ALA A 229 12.16 -13.58 4.07
CA ALA A 229 12.53 -14.79 3.35
C ALA A 229 12.56 -14.53 1.85
N ALA A 230 13.66 -14.91 1.20
CA ALA A 230 13.75 -14.90 -0.25
C ALA A 230 13.44 -16.29 -0.82
N VAL A 231 12.64 -16.33 -1.87
CA VAL A 231 12.31 -17.55 -2.63
C VAL A 231 12.93 -17.41 -4.04
N PRO A 232 14.25 -17.60 -4.19
CA PRO A 232 14.92 -17.45 -5.48
C PRO A 232 14.67 -18.64 -6.39
N GLY A 233 14.77 -18.42 -7.69
CA GLY A 233 14.72 -19.48 -8.67
C GLY A 233 14.38 -18.97 -10.08
N PRO A 234 14.76 -19.72 -11.12
CA PRO A 234 14.41 -19.37 -12.49
C PRO A 234 12.90 -19.53 -12.74
N PHE A 235 12.48 -19.19 -13.96
CA PHE A 235 11.12 -19.42 -14.41
C PHE A 235 10.75 -20.92 -14.30
N GLY A 236 9.54 -21.21 -13.81
CA GLY A 236 9.04 -22.59 -13.66
C GLY A 236 9.56 -23.32 -12.41
N SER A 237 10.35 -22.69 -11.54
CA SER A 237 10.87 -23.32 -10.31
C SER A 237 9.85 -23.43 -9.17
N GLY A 238 8.61 -22.96 -9.36
CA GLY A 238 7.55 -23.06 -8.38
C GLY A 238 7.54 -21.94 -7.33
N LYS A 239 8.18 -20.79 -7.57
CA LYS A 239 8.18 -19.64 -6.66
C LYS A 239 6.77 -19.21 -6.23
N THR A 240 5.92 -18.95 -7.20
CA THR A 240 4.52 -18.57 -6.98
C THR A 240 3.76 -19.61 -6.18
N VAL A 241 3.95 -20.91 -6.51
CA VAL A 241 3.32 -22.01 -5.78
C VAL A 241 3.74 -22.03 -4.30
N VAL A 242 5.03 -21.80 -4.01
CA VAL A 242 5.51 -21.70 -2.63
C VAL A 242 4.85 -20.53 -1.91
N GLN A 243 4.78 -19.36 -2.54
CA GLN A 243 4.14 -18.17 -1.95
C GLN A 243 2.64 -18.38 -1.69
N HIS A 244 1.92 -19.02 -2.61
CA HIS A 244 0.51 -19.38 -2.41
C HIS A 244 0.34 -20.35 -1.22
N GLN A 245 1.22 -21.35 -1.09
CA GLN A 245 1.20 -22.26 0.05
C GLN A 245 1.48 -21.52 1.37
N LEU A 246 2.42 -20.57 1.38
CA LEU A 246 2.69 -19.73 2.54
C LEU A 246 1.49 -18.85 2.89
N ALA A 247 0.86 -18.21 1.92
CA ALA A 247 -0.35 -17.40 2.12
C ALA A 247 -1.48 -18.22 2.75
N LYS A 248 -1.63 -19.48 2.33
CA LYS A 248 -2.69 -20.39 2.79
C LYS A 248 -2.43 -20.93 4.19
N TRP A 249 -1.20 -21.34 4.49
CA TRP A 249 -0.91 -22.16 5.68
C TRP A 249 -0.10 -21.44 6.76
N ALA A 250 0.55 -20.31 6.45
CA ALA A 250 1.37 -19.61 7.42
C ALA A 250 0.56 -19.14 8.63
N ASP A 251 1.20 -19.22 9.79
CA ASP A 251 0.65 -18.74 11.07
C ASP A 251 0.71 -17.19 11.13
N ALA A 252 -0.06 -16.54 10.28
CA ALA A 252 -0.26 -15.10 10.25
C ALA A 252 -1.76 -14.79 10.38
N ASP A 253 -2.09 -13.64 10.95
CA ASP A 253 -3.48 -13.20 11.10
C ASP A 253 -3.98 -12.55 9.81
N ILE A 254 -3.15 -11.76 9.17
CA ILE A 254 -3.44 -11.03 7.93
C ILE A 254 -2.43 -11.41 6.85
N VAL A 255 -2.91 -11.54 5.64
CA VAL A 255 -2.10 -11.75 4.43
C VAL A 255 -2.23 -10.53 3.52
N VAL A 256 -1.12 -9.98 3.09
CA VAL A 256 -1.07 -9.00 2.01
C VAL A 256 -0.30 -9.61 0.84
N TYR A 257 -0.97 -9.84 -0.27
CA TYR A 257 -0.36 -10.42 -1.46
C TYR A 257 -0.22 -9.38 -2.55
N ILE A 258 0.99 -9.20 -3.04
CA ILE A 258 1.34 -8.26 -4.10
C ILE A 258 1.76 -9.05 -5.33
N GLY A 259 0.91 -9.08 -6.35
CA GLY A 259 1.29 -9.50 -7.69
C GLY A 259 1.98 -8.32 -8.39
N CYS A 260 3.31 -8.30 -8.35
CA CYS A 260 4.10 -7.22 -8.93
C CYS A 260 4.64 -7.62 -10.29
N GLY A 261 3.93 -7.22 -11.36
CA GLY A 261 4.32 -7.53 -12.73
C GLY A 261 4.11 -8.99 -13.12
N GLU A 262 3.24 -9.70 -12.41
CA GLU A 262 2.89 -11.07 -12.72
C GLU A 262 2.06 -11.17 -13.99
N ARG A 263 2.00 -12.38 -14.55
CA ARG A 263 1.20 -12.63 -15.75
C ARG A 263 -0.28 -12.59 -15.41
N GLY A 264 -1.09 -12.09 -16.35
CA GLY A 264 -2.53 -11.99 -16.15
C GLY A 264 -3.18 -13.33 -15.80
N ASN A 265 -2.76 -14.45 -16.40
CA ASN A 265 -3.27 -15.78 -16.07
C ASN A 265 -2.91 -16.22 -14.63
N GLU A 266 -1.65 -16.02 -14.18
CA GLU A 266 -1.24 -16.35 -12.82
C GLU A 266 -2.00 -15.52 -11.78
N MET A 267 -2.22 -14.23 -12.08
CA MET A 267 -3.04 -13.38 -11.22
C MET A 267 -4.50 -13.79 -11.23
N THR A 268 -5.05 -14.20 -12.38
CA THR A 268 -6.41 -14.73 -12.47
C THR A 268 -6.59 -16.00 -11.63
N ASP A 269 -5.57 -16.87 -11.61
CA ASP A 269 -5.58 -18.06 -10.76
C ASP A 269 -5.66 -17.67 -9.27
N VAL A 270 -4.85 -16.68 -8.82
CA VAL A 270 -4.94 -16.14 -7.46
C VAL A 270 -6.33 -15.60 -7.14
N LEU A 271 -6.89 -14.80 -8.05
CA LEU A 271 -8.21 -14.17 -7.87
C LEU A 271 -9.35 -15.19 -7.82
N ASN A 272 -9.21 -16.32 -8.50
CA ASN A 272 -10.20 -17.40 -8.48
C ASN A 272 -10.00 -18.35 -7.30
N GLU A 273 -8.74 -18.70 -6.98
CA GLU A 273 -8.45 -19.67 -5.94
C GLU A 273 -8.64 -19.12 -4.53
N PHE A 274 -8.17 -17.89 -4.25
CA PHE A 274 -8.19 -17.34 -2.88
C PHE A 274 -9.59 -17.24 -2.25
N PRO A 275 -10.66 -16.87 -3.00
CA PRO A 275 -12.01 -16.89 -2.45
C PRO A 275 -12.52 -18.31 -2.12
N GLU A 276 -12.07 -19.32 -2.87
CA GLU A 276 -12.47 -20.73 -2.67
C GLU A 276 -11.67 -21.41 -1.56
N LEU A 277 -10.44 -20.93 -1.30
CA LEU A 277 -9.59 -21.46 -0.25
C LEU A 277 -10.16 -21.15 1.12
N LYS A 278 -10.19 -22.17 1.97
CA LYS A 278 -10.59 -22.03 3.37
C LYS A 278 -9.37 -21.88 4.26
N ASP A 279 -9.42 -20.88 5.13
CA ASP A 279 -8.45 -20.72 6.19
C ASP A 279 -8.52 -21.92 7.14
N PRO A 280 -7.42 -22.65 7.34
CA PRO A 280 -7.42 -23.85 8.17
C PRO A 280 -7.75 -23.59 9.66
N LYS A 281 -7.58 -22.35 10.14
CA LYS A 281 -7.88 -21.98 11.53
C LYS A 281 -9.36 -21.66 11.75
N THR A 282 -9.97 -20.97 10.81
CA THR A 282 -11.33 -20.44 10.96
C THR A 282 -12.37 -21.18 10.12
N GLY A 283 -11.95 -21.92 9.10
CA GLY A 283 -12.82 -22.57 8.12
C GLY A 283 -13.52 -21.61 7.14
N LYS A 284 -13.26 -20.31 7.26
CA LYS A 284 -13.80 -19.24 6.40
C LYS A 284 -12.96 -19.07 5.15
N SER A 285 -13.45 -18.25 4.20
CA SER A 285 -12.66 -17.89 3.02
C SER A 285 -11.35 -17.20 3.42
N LEU A 286 -10.26 -17.55 2.73
CA LEU A 286 -8.97 -16.89 2.92
C LEU A 286 -9.05 -15.38 2.65
N MET A 287 -9.96 -14.95 1.76
CA MET A 287 -10.20 -13.54 1.47
C MET A 287 -10.67 -12.72 2.68
N GLU A 288 -11.28 -13.34 3.69
CA GLU A 288 -11.70 -12.64 4.90
C GLU A 288 -10.55 -12.13 5.78
N ARG A 289 -9.31 -12.52 5.46
CA ARG A 289 -8.09 -12.02 6.11
C ARG A 289 -7.00 -11.58 5.13
N THR A 290 -7.37 -11.39 3.85
CA THR A 290 -6.40 -11.09 2.77
C THR A 290 -6.70 -9.76 2.11
N VAL A 291 -5.63 -9.03 1.76
CA VAL A 291 -5.65 -7.88 0.84
C VAL A 291 -4.84 -8.25 -0.38
N LEU A 292 -5.41 -8.08 -1.58
CA LEU A 292 -4.74 -8.35 -2.84
C LEU A 292 -4.37 -7.06 -3.57
N ILE A 293 -3.15 -6.98 -4.05
CA ILE A 293 -2.69 -5.92 -4.94
C ILE A 293 -2.29 -6.59 -6.25
N ALA A 294 -3.08 -6.34 -7.29
CA ALA A 294 -2.91 -6.93 -8.60
C ALA A 294 -2.31 -5.90 -9.57
N ASN A 295 -1.03 -6.03 -9.87
CA ASN A 295 -0.39 -5.31 -10.94
C ASN A 295 0.19 -6.32 -11.94
N THR A 296 -0.48 -6.49 -13.05
CA THR A 296 -0.07 -7.44 -14.10
C THR A 296 1.00 -6.87 -15.00
N SER A 297 1.66 -7.72 -15.78
CA SER A 297 2.81 -7.34 -16.63
C SER A 297 2.44 -6.38 -17.77
N ASP A 298 1.17 -6.30 -18.15
CA ASP A 298 0.62 -5.40 -19.15
C ASP A 298 0.22 -4.02 -18.59
N MET A 299 0.16 -3.88 -17.25
CA MET A 299 -0.10 -2.60 -16.61
C MET A 299 1.12 -1.67 -16.64
N PRO A 300 0.93 -0.35 -16.51
CA PRO A 300 2.01 0.62 -16.56
C PRO A 300 3.14 0.35 -15.56
N VAL A 301 4.38 0.52 -16.02
CA VAL A 301 5.61 0.23 -15.26
C VAL A 301 5.67 1.02 -13.94
N ALA A 302 5.20 2.26 -13.97
CA ALA A 302 5.14 3.12 -12.81
C ALA A 302 4.22 2.57 -11.71
N ALA A 303 3.05 2.06 -12.08
CA ALA A 303 2.13 1.41 -11.13
C ALA A 303 2.73 0.11 -10.55
N ARG A 304 3.56 -0.59 -11.34
CA ARG A 304 4.32 -1.75 -10.87
C ARG A 304 5.31 -1.37 -9.78
N GLU A 305 6.06 -0.29 -9.99
CA GLU A 305 6.99 0.23 -8.97
C GLU A 305 6.25 0.61 -7.69
N ALA A 306 5.11 1.29 -7.80
CA ALA A 306 4.32 1.75 -6.67
C ALA A 306 3.67 0.60 -5.88
N SER A 307 3.32 -0.51 -6.52
CA SER A 307 2.59 -1.63 -5.91
C SER A 307 3.25 -2.18 -4.65
N ILE A 308 4.58 -2.25 -4.64
CA ILE A 308 5.38 -2.72 -3.51
C ILE A 308 5.19 -1.80 -2.29
N TYR A 309 5.23 -0.48 -2.50
CA TYR A 309 5.04 0.49 -1.42
C TYR A 309 3.60 0.55 -0.92
N THR A 310 2.64 0.42 -1.82
CA THR A 310 1.22 0.32 -1.48
C THR A 310 0.97 -0.85 -0.55
N GLY A 311 1.44 -2.04 -0.94
CA GLY A 311 1.23 -3.26 -0.15
C GLY A 311 1.90 -3.24 1.20
N ILE A 312 3.17 -2.81 1.26
CA ILE A 312 3.87 -2.80 2.55
C ILE A 312 3.28 -1.76 3.51
N THR A 313 2.76 -0.64 3.00
CA THR A 313 2.12 0.37 3.85
C THR A 313 0.80 -0.15 4.44
N ILE A 314 0.02 -0.89 3.67
CA ILE A 314 -1.18 -1.57 4.17
C ILE A 314 -0.79 -2.63 5.21
N ALA A 315 0.25 -3.41 4.96
CA ALA A 315 0.74 -4.41 5.89
C ALA A 315 1.21 -3.79 7.23
N GLU A 316 1.94 -2.67 7.17
CA GLU A 316 2.35 -1.93 8.37
C GLU A 316 1.16 -1.37 9.16
N TYR A 317 0.09 -0.97 8.49
CA TYR A 317 -1.12 -0.51 9.16
C TYR A 317 -1.78 -1.60 10.00
N PHE A 318 -1.91 -2.82 9.46
CA PHE A 318 -2.42 -3.96 10.22
C PHE A 318 -1.43 -4.40 11.32
N ARG A 319 -0.13 -4.35 11.06
CA ARG A 319 0.89 -4.55 12.09
C ARG A 319 0.66 -3.59 13.27
N ASP A 320 0.44 -2.31 13.02
CA ASP A 320 0.27 -1.30 14.07
C ASP A 320 -0.98 -1.57 14.93
N MET A 321 -1.97 -2.28 14.41
CA MET A 321 -3.13 -2.77 15.18
C MET A 321 -2.83 -3.98 16.07
N GLY A 322 -1.66 -4.58 15.95
CA GLY A 322 -1.28 -5.76 16.74
C GLY A 322 -1.45 -7.09 16.02
N TYR A 323 -1.74 -7.09 14.72
CA TYR A 323 -1.81 -8.31 13.93
C TYR A 323 -0.44 -8.80 13.48
N SER A 324 -0.29 -10.13 13.42
CA SER A 324 0.82 -10.77 12.72
C SER A 324 0.51 -10.77 11.23
N VAL A 325 1.29 -10.03 10.46
CA VAL A 325 1.05 -9.84 9.03
C VAL A 325 2.12 -10.57 8.23
N ALA A 326 1.70 -11.36 7.25
CA ALA A 326 2.56 -11.94 6.24
C ALA A 326 2.35 -11.18 4.92
N LEU A 327 3.44 -10.64 4.36
CA LEU A 327 3.42 -9.97 3.07
C LEU A 327 4.18 -10.82 2.06
N MET A 328 3.53 -11.14 0.94
CA MET A 328 4.12 -11.82 -0.20
C MET A 328 4.27 -10.83 -1.35
N ALA A 329 5.46 -10.79 -1.95
CA ALA A 329 5.73 -9.94 -3.13
C ALA A 329 6.18 -10.83 -4.30
N ASP A 330 5.30 -11.07 -5.24
CA ASP A 330 5.54 -11.88 -6.44
C ASP A 330 5.53 -10.97 -7.68
N SER A 331 6.65 -10.51 -8.22
CA SER A 331 7.98 -10.77 -7.67
C SER A 331 8.80 -9.48 -7.59
N THR A 332 9.75 -9.41 -6.67
CA THR A 332 10.68 -8.28 -6.55
C THR A 332 11.62 -8.16 -7.75
N SER A 333 11.83 -9.21 -8.54
CA SER A 333 12.57 -9.14 -9.81
C SER A 333 11.85 -8.27 -10.84
N ARG A 334 10.53 -8.34 -10.90
CA ARG A 334 9.72 -7.49 -11.77
C ARG A 334 9.69 -6.03 -11.29
N TRP A 335 9.77 -5.83 -9.99
CA TRP A 335 9.97 -4.50 -9.43
C TRP A 335 11.34 -3.92 -9.84
N ALA A 336 12.42 -4.71 -9.77
CA ALA A 336 13.74 -4.31 -10.22
C ALA A 336 13.75 -3.97 -11.72
N GLU A 337 13.05 -4.75 -12.57
CA GLU A 337 12.87 -4.44 -13.98
C GLU A 337 12.17 -3.08 -14.18
N ALA A 338 11.14 -2.78 -13.39
CA ALA A 338 10.47 -1.49 -13.45
C ALA A 338 11.43 -0.34 -13.10
N LEU A 339 12.24 -0.48 -12.06
CA LEU A 339 13.26 0.50 -11.69
C LEU A 339 14.30 0.67 -12.80
N ARG A 340 14.72 -0.41 -13.46
CA ARG A 340 15.66 -0.35 -14.60
C ARG A 340 15.06 0.42 -15.79
N GLU A 341 13.81 0.15 -16.13
CA GLU A 341 13.14 0.85 -17.23
C GLU A 341 13.00 2.34 -16.95
N MET A 342 12.66 2.70 -15.72
CA MET A 342 12.51 4.10 -15.33
C MET A 342 13.84 4.83 -15.33
N SER A 343 14.89 4.26 -14.74
CA SER A 343 16.22 4.85 -14.73
C SER A 343 16.79 5.04 -16.15
N GLY A 344 16.53 4.08 -17.03
CA GLY A 344 16.89 4.20 -18.44
C GLY A 344 16.19 5.36 -19.18
N ARG A 345 14.91 5.63 -18.84
CA ARG A 345 14.18 6.78 -19.40
C ARG A 345 14.60 8.13 -18.82
N LEU A 346 15.10 8.14 -17.59
CA LEU A 346 15.70 9.30 -16.94
C LEU A 346 17.16 9.55 -17.41
N GLU A 347 17.68 8.66 -18.25
CA GLU A 347 19.07 8.72 -18.73
C GLU A 347 20.09 8.67 -17.59
N GLU A 348 19.73 8.00 -16.46
CA GLU A 348 20.64 7.78 -15.35
C GLU A 348 21.78 6.85 -15.74
N MET A 349 22.94 7.04 -15.11
CA MET A 349 24.09 6.16 -15.38
C MET A 349 23.77 4.74 -14.92
N PRO A 350 23.80 3.74 -15.81
CA PRO A 350 23.48 2.37 -15.44
C PRO A 350 24.58 1.76 -14.56
N GLY A 351 24.17 0.97 -13.59
CA GLY A 351 25.03 0.10 -12.82
C GLY A 351 25.19 -1.26 -13.49
N GLU A 352 25.47 -2.28 -12.68
CA GLU A 352 25.65 -3.67 -13.14
C GLU A 352 24.38 -4.18 -13.84
N GLU A 353 24.56 -4.88 -14.96
CA GLU A 353 23.48 -5.42 -15.82
C GLU A 353 22.41 -4.39 -16.28
N GLY A 354 22.75 -3.09 -16.26
CA GLY A 354 21.84 -2.01 -16.66
C GLY A 354 20.82 -1.63 -15.59
N TYR A 355 20.94 -2.16 -14.37
CA TYR A 355 20.11 -1.73 -13.24
C TYR A 355 20.60 -0.40 -12.68
N PRO A 356 19.72 0.40 -12.02
CA PRO A 356 20.16 1.61 -11.35
C PRO A 356 21.10 1.30 -10.20
N ALA A 357 22.12 2.13 -9.99
CA ALA A 357 23.13 1.94 -8.95
C ALA A 357 22.53 1.86 -7.53
N TYR A 358 21.34 2.45 -7.33
CA TYR A 358 20.61 2.45 -6.06
C TYR A 358 19.69 1.24 -5.85
N LEU A 359 19.67 0.25 -6.75
CA LEU A 359 18.77 -0.92 -6.62
C LEU A 359 18.95 -1.62 -5.27
N GLY A 360 20.20 -1.88 -4.85
CA GLY A 360 20.49 -2.54 -3.58
C GLY A 360 19.95 -1.77 -2.38
N SER A 361 20.11 -0.45 -2.36
CA SER A 361 19.58 0.39 -1.26
C SER A 361 18.05 0.43 -1.25
N ARG A 362 17.39 0.42 -2.41
CA ARG A 362 15.92 0.34 -2.49
C ARG A 362 15.39 -0.98 -1.97
N LEU A 363 16.02 -2.09 -2.32
CA LEU A 363 15.69 -3.41 -1.79
C LEU A 363 15.89 -3.47 -0.28
N ALA A 364 17.02 -2.98 0.23
CA ALA A 364 17.28 -2.92 1.67
C ALA A 364 16.20 -2.10 2.41
N GLN A 365 15.86 -0.91 1.90
CA GLN A 365 14.81 -0.07 2.48
C GLN A 365 13.44 -0.79 2.53
N PHE A 366 13.11 -1.55 1.51
CA PHE A 366 11.88 -2.35 1.50
C PHE A 366 11.93 -3.46 2.55
N TYR A 367 13.00 -4.26 2.58
CA TYR A 367 13.14 -5.35 3.54
C TYR A 367 13.24 -4.86 4.99
N GLU A 368 13.84 -3.70 5.23
CA GLU A 368 13.90 -3.10 6.57
C GLU A 368 12.53 -2.69 7.13
N ARG A 369 11.50 -2.55 6.30
CA ARG A 369 10.13 -2.29 6.76
C ARG A 369 9.50 -3.53 7.42
N ALA A 370 9.99 -4.73 7.14
CA ALA A 370 9.67 -5.92 7.92
C ALA A 370 10.30 -5.84 9.31
N GLY A 371 9.66 -6.46 10.25
CA GLY A 371 10.20 -6.50 11.60
C GLY A 371 9.19 -6.93 12.66
N ARG A 372 9.74 -7.37 13.76
CA ARG A 372 9.02 -7.42 15.02
C ARG A 372 9.24 -6.08 15.72
N VAL A 373 8.16 -5.39 16.02
CA VAL A 373 8.23 -4.03 16.56
C VAL A 373 7.35 -3.87 17.79
N ILE A 374 7.71 -2.90 18.63
CA ILE A 374 6.80 -2.32 19.62
C ILE A 374 6.20 -1.09 18.93
N SER A 375 4.90 -1.16 18.61
CA SER A 375 4.11 0.00 18.25
C SER A 375 3.72 0.75 19.52
N PRO A 376 3.18 1.97 19.47
CA PRO A 376 2.71 2.68 20.66
C PRO A 376 1.77 1.85 21.55
N VAL A 377 1.10 0.85 20.99
CA VAL A 377 0.00 0.14 21.65
C VAL A 377 0.22 -1.39 21.83
N SER A 378 1.09 -2.04 21.04
CA SER A 378 1.22 -3.51 21.12
C SER A 378 2.52 -4.07 20.51
N TYR A 379 2.82 -5.36 20.86
CA TYR A 379 3.84 -6.17 20.18
C TYR A 379 3.28 -6.72 18.88
N THR A 380 3.99 -6.51 17.78
CA THR A 380 3.49 -6.87 16.46
C THR A 380 4.57 -7.38 15.52
N HIS A 381 4.18 -8.08 14.47
CA HIS A 381 5.07 -8.68 13.50
C HIS A 381 4.63 -8.36 12.08
N LEU A 382 5.57 -7.93 11.24
CA LEU A 382 5.42 -7.91 9.79
C LEU A 382 6.52 -8.78 9.18
N THR A 383 6.14 -9.91 8.60
CA THR A 383 7.03 -10.84 7.88
C THR A 383 6.87 -10.64 6.38
N LEU A 384 7.98 -10.52 5.67
CA LEU A 384 8.10 -10.45 4.22
C LEU A 384 8.49 -11.79 3.64
#